data_6bc2e76b1812fc499c7683d64a2284c1
#
_entry.id   6bc2e76b1812fc499c7683d64a2284c1
#
_cell.length_a   1.000
_cell.length_b   1.000
_cell.length_c   1.000
_cell.angle_alpha   90.00
_cell.angle_beta   90.00
_cell.angle_gamma   90.00
#
_symmetry.space_group_name_H-M   'P 1'
#
loop_
_entity.id
_entity.type
_entity.pdbx_description
1 polymer ?
#
loop_
_entity_poly.entity_id
_entity_poly.type
_entity_poly.pdbx_seq_one_letter_code
_entity_poly.pdbx_strand_id
1 'polypeptide(L)'
;MKDKIFRYRLITNLKCNMSPNCYFCYQSYKPCKEDQILSLEKCEETMKKVGQLKRATIMGGESTLLPNLAEYIALTRKYVKEDICLVTNGILLNEERIKEYAEAGLTEVAISISSLEMYMARREQALICKKYVPNTRINIPKCWESTGDKLVNILKAVLVDGFYVVVCEDLMGRYGEFDFEEKLPATKIKDDGHNFFDYIWKDPNTGIEHQFGVFGHYSGYDDTDIVITPLGNFCKWEQYCKAVGNDQLC
;
A
#
# COMPACT_ATOMS: atom_id res chain seq x y z
N MET A 1 5.59 -12.92 -22.89
CA MET A 1 5.61 -12.92 -21.41
C MET A 1 6.12 -11.60 -20.82
N LYS A 2 7.16 -10.95 -21.39
CA LYS A 2 7.68 -9.66 -20.87
C LYS A 2 6.68 -8.49 -20.95
N ASP A 3 5.72 -8.50 -21.86
CA ASP A 3 4.80 -7.38 -22.09
C ASP A 3 3.68 -7.24 -21.02
N LYS A 4 3.56 -8.20 -20.12
CA LYS A 4 2.58 -8.15 -19.01
C LYS A 4 3.20 -7.69 -17.68
N ILE A 5 4.51 -7.81 -17.48
CA ILE A 5 5.16 -7.42 -16.22
C ILE A 5 5.40 -5.91 -16.26
N PHE A 6 4.82 -5.17 -15.33
CA PHE A 6 4.96 -3.72 -15.31
C PHE A 6 5.45 -3.15 -13.98
N ARG A 7 5.51 -3.96 -12.91
CA ARG A 7 5.82 -3.49 -11.56
C ARG A 7 6.83 -4.35 -10.82
N TYR A 8 7.77 -3.70 -10.14
CA TYR A 8 8.54 -4.30 -9.05
C TYR A 8 7.78 -4.19 -7.73
N ARG A 9 7.78 -5.26 -6.95
CA ARG A 9 7.32 -5.25 -5.56
C ARG A 9 8.48 -5.66 -4.67
N LEU A 10 9.04 -4.71 -3.93
CA LEU A 10 10.16 -4.93 -3.03
C LEU A 10 9.64 -5.17 -1.62
N ILE A 11 9.94 -6.34 -1.07
CA ILE A 11 9.75 -6.65 0.35
C ILE A 11 11.10 -6.44 1.01
N THR A 12 11.32 -5.25 1.56
CA THR A 12 12.65 -4.83 2.02
C THR A 12 13.10 -5.53 3.30
N ASN A 13 12.14 -5.88 4.18
CA ASN A 13 12.36 -6.64 5.41
C ASN A 13 11.08 -7.37 5.83
N LEU A 14 11.19 -8.24 6.83
CA LEU A 14 10.06 -8.96 7.39
C LEU A 14 9.69 -8.50 8.80
N LYS A 15 10.44 -7.55 9.39
CA LYS A 15 10.19 -6.96 10.70
C LYS A 15 9.19 -5.81 10.61
N CYS A 16 8.30 -5.70 11.61
CA CYS A 16 7.38 -4.59 11.75
C CYS A 16 7.39 -4.06 13.19
N ASN A 17 7.09 -2.77 13.36
CA ASN A 17 6.98 -2.09 14.65
C ASN A 17 5.53 -1.95 15.15
N MET A 18 4.55 -2.54 14.46
CA MET A 18 3.18 -2.61 14.95
C MET A 18 3.06 -3.62 16.10
N SER A 19 2.46 -3.18 17.21
CA SER A 19 2.17 -4.03 18.37
C SER A 19 0.79 -3.66 18.93
N PRO A 20 -0.19 -4.58 18.93
CA PRO A 20 -0.15 -5.89 18.30
C PRO A 20 -0.02 -5.83 16.78
N ASN A 21 0.35 -6.94 16.16
CA ASN A 21 0.40 -7.04 14.69
C ASN A 21 -0.97 -6.75 14.07
N CYS A 22 -0.97 -6.12 12.90
CA CYS A 22 -2.21 -5.87 12.18
C CYS A 22 -2.95 -7.17 11.89
N TYR A 23 -4.23 -7.21 12.22
CA TYR A 23 -5.08 -8.39 12.04
C TYR A 23 -5.17 -8.88 10.58
N PHE A 24 -5.10 -7.97 9.63
CA PHE A 24 -5.13 -8.23 8.18
C PHE A 24 -3.74 -8.41 7.56
N CYS A 25 -2.68 -8.44 8.36
CA CYS A 25 -1.32 -8.51 7.85
C CYS A 25 -1.06 -9.85 7.15
N TYR A 26 -0.63 -9.80 5.89
CA TYR A 26 -0.30 -11.00 5.13
C TYR A 26 0.91 -11.79 5.70
N GLN A 27 1.74 -11.14 6.52
CA GLN A 27 2.87 -11.78 7.21
C GLN A 27 2.52 -12.36 8.58
N SER A 28 1.32 -12.09 9.11
CA SER A 28 0.94 -12.50 10.48
C SER A 28 0.68 -14.00 10.63
N TYR A 29 0.53 -14.72 9.56
CA TYR A 29 0.13 -16.13 9.59
C TYR A 29 1.27 -17.11 9.78
N LYS A 30 2.51 -16.70 9.57
CA LYS A 30 3.70 -17.49 9.94
C LYS A 30 4.79 -16.59 10.51
N PRO A 31 5.51 -17.04 11.55
CA PRO A 31 6.68 -16.33 12.03
C PRO A 31 7.74 -16.31 10.93
N CYS A 32 7.83 -15.19 10.22
CA CYS A 32 9.00 -14.89 9.43
C CYS A 32 10.18 -14.69 10.39
N LYS A 33 11.34 -15.22 10.04
CA LYS A 33 12.56 -14.94 10.81
C LYS A 33 12.78 -13.42 10.80
N GLU A 34 12.70 -12.81 11.97
CA GLU A 34 12.57 -11.35 12.14
C GLU A 34 13.74 -10.54 11.58
N ASP A 35 14.88 -11.20 11.29
CA ASP A 35 16.13 -10.54 10.91
C ASP A 35 16.44 -10.55 9.42
N GLN A 36 15.50 -10.98 8.57
CA GLN A 36 15.76 -11.03 7.14
C GLN A 36 15.52 -9.66 6.48
N ILE A 37 16.60 -9.09 5.99
CA ILE A 37 16.64 -7.85 5.22
C ILE A 37 17.04 -8.19 3.78
N LEU A 38 16.35 -7.63 2.80
CA LEU A 38 16.73 -7.71 1.41
C LEU A 38 18.02 -6.90 1.20
N SER A 39 19.09 -7.51 0.67
CA SER A 39 20.30 -6.73 0.37
C SER A 39 20.12 -5.89 -0.90
N LEU A 40 20.79 -4.73 -0.95
CA LEU A 40 20.80 -3.85 -2.12
C LEU A 40 21.39 -4.55 -3.35
N GLU A 41 22.44 -5.36 -3.15
CA GLU A 41 23.11 -6.12 -4.22
C GLU A 41 22.12 -7.08 -4.89
N LYS A 42 21.39 -7.86 -4.08
CA LYS A 42 20.38 -8.81 -4.59
C LYS A 42 19.26 -8.09 -5.32
N CYS A 43 18.83 -6.93 -4.78
CA CYS A 43 17.83 -6.09 -5.41
C CYS A 43 18.32 -5.61 -6.79
N GLU A 44 19.53 -5.06 -6.85
CA GLU A 44 20.13 -4.56 -8.10
C GLU A 44 20.38 -5.67 -9.12
N GLU A 45 20.92 -6.81 -8.71
CA GLU A 45 21.12 -7.97 -9.59
C GLU A 45 19.82 -8.42 -10.27
N THR A 46 18.73 -8.47 -9.48
CA THR A 46 17.43 -8.84 -10.04
C THR A 46 16.91 -7.80 -11.01
N MET A 47 16.99 -6.51 -10.64
CA MET A 47 16.55 -5.42 -11.50
C MET A 47 17.38 -5.32 -12.79
N LYS A 48 18.69 -5.59 -12.74
CA LYS A 48 19.54 -5.68 -13.94
C LYS A 48 19.10 -6.79 -14.91
N LYS A 49 18.69 -7.95 -14.37
CA LYS A 49 18.23 -9.08 -15.20
C LYS A 49 16.86 -8.83 -15.82
N VAL A 50 15.96 -8.19 -15.10
CA VAL A 50 14.58 -7.90 -15.57
C VAL A 50 14.56 -6.67 -16.49
N GLY A 51 15.31 -5.64 -16.14
CA GLY A 51 15.36 -4.37 -16.89
C GLY A 51 14.39 -3.33 -16.36
N GLN A 52 14.09 -2.32 -17.14
CA GLN A 52 13.21 -1.21 -16.74
C GLN A 52 11.74 -1.62 -16.74
N LEU A 53 11.03 -1.29 -15.66
CA LEU A 53 9.59 -1.43 -15.52
C LEU A 53 8.93 -0.04 -15.33
N LYS A 54 7.60 -0.01 -15.36
CA LYS A 54 6.86 1.24 -15.21
C LYS A 54 6.82 1.69 -13.76
N ARG A 55 6.51 0.79 -12.83
CA ARG A 55 6.21 1.11 -11.44
C ARG A 55 6.98 0.24 -10.45
N ALA A 56 7.12 0.73 -9.22
CA ALA A 56 7.53 -0.08 -8.09
C ALA A 56 6.68 0.19 -6.85
N THR A 57 6.52 -0.85 -6.04
CA THR A 57 5.98 -0.73 -4.68
C THR A 57 7.03 -1.22 -3.71
N ILE A 58 7.46 -0.36 -2.80
CA ILE A 58 8.36 -0.70 -1.70
C ILE A 58 7.50 -0.93 -0.46
N MET A 59 7.63 -2.11 0.11
CA MET A 59 6.89 -2.55 1.29
C MET A 59 7.70 -3.59 2.05
N GLY A 60 7.12 -4.18 3.10
CA GLY A 60 7.81 -5.20 3.87
C GLY A 60 6.98 -5.59 5.08
N GLY A 61 7.61 -5.87 6.21
CA GLY A 61 7.00 -5.70 7.52
C GLY A 61 6.72 -4.21 7.69
N GLU A 62 7.76 -3.44 7.98
CA GLU A 62 7.73 -1.97 7.87
C GLU A 62 9.07 -1.48 7.30
N SER A 63 9.04 -0.98 6.07
CA SER A 63 10.26 -0.57 5.36
C SER A 63 10.97 0.62 6.02
N THR A 64 10.24 1.50 6.69
CA THR A 64 10.81 2.67 7.38
C THR A 64 11.67 2.31 8.61
N LEU A 65 11.70 1.03 9.02
CA LEU A 65 12.67 0.53 10.01
C LEU A 65 14.09 0.48 9.45
N LEU A 66 14.26 0.46 8.12
CA LEU A 66 15.58 0.46 7.51
C LEU A 66 16.19 1.86 7.57
N PRO A 67 17.39 2.02 8.13
CA PRO A 67 18.06 3.31 8.18
C PRO A 67 18.47 3.83 6.80
N ASN A 68 18.69 2.93 5.84
CA ASN A 68 19.11 3.22 4.48
C ASN A 68 18.00 3.04 3.44
N LEU A 69 16.73 3.27 3.80
CA LEU A 69 15.60 3.11 2.87
C LEU A 69 15.73 4.02 1.64
N ALA A 70 16.30 5.20 1.78
CA ALA A 70 16.56 6.10 0.67
C ALA A 70 17.45 5.47 -0.42
N GLU A 71 18.42 4.62 -0.04
CA GLU A 71 19.25 3.90 -1.03
C GLU A 71 18.45 2.90 -1.85
N TYR A 72 17.46 2.22 -1.24
CA TYR A 72 16.54 1.33 -1.97
C TYR A 72 15.66 2.12 -2.95
N ILE A 73 15.19 3.30 -2.56
CA ILE A 73 14.40 4.19 -3.41
C ILE A 73 15.26 4.66 -4.59
N ALA A 74 16.47 5.17 -4.31
CA ALA A 74 17.40 5.65 -5.33
C ALA A 74 17.84 4.53 -6.31
N LEU A 75 18.10 3.33 -5.78
CA LEU A 75 18.38 2.17 -6.61
C LEU A 75 17.19 1.84 -7.51
N THR A 76 15.98 1.78 -6.93
CA THR A 76 14.74 1.47 -7.65
C THR A 76 14.49 2.49 -8.75
N ARG A 77 14.76 3.78 -8.52
CA ARG A 77 14.58 4.85 -9.52
C ARG A 77 15.38 4.63 -10.81
N LYS A 78 16.52 3.96 -10.75
CA LYS A 78 17.31 3.62 -11.94
C LYS A 78 16.59 2.65 -12.87
N TYR A 79 15.67 1.85 -12.34
CA TYR A 79 14.98 0.77 -13.07
C TYR A 79 13.45 0.98 -13.19
N VAL A 80 12.95 2.13 -12.74
CA VAL A 80 11.51 2.44 -12.77
C VAL A 80 11.29 3.77 -13.48
N LYS A 81 10.39 3.79 -14.48
CA LYS A 81 10.13 4.97 -15.32
C LYS A 81 9.12 5.94 -14.70
N GLU A 82 8.07 5.39 -14.10
CA GLU A 82 6.92 6.15 -13.60
C GLU A 82 6.97 6.25 -12.08
N ASP A 83 6.12 5.55 -11.38
CA ASP A 83 5.91 5.74 -9.95
C ASP A 83 6.66 4.74 -9.07
N ILE A 84 7.18 5.26 -7.96
CA ILE A 84 7.69 4.48 -6.85
C ILE A 84 6.82 4.80 -5.64
N CYS A 85 6.07 3.80 -5.16
CA CYS A 85 5.17 3.89 -4.03
C CYS A 85 5.82 3.24 -2.78
N LEU A 86 5.86 3.98 -1.68
CA LEU A 86 6.17 3.44 -0.36
C LEU A 86 4.86 3.11 0.37
N VAL A 87 4.66 1.84 0.72
CA VAL A 87 3.57 1.40 1.61
C VAL A 87 4.11 1.28 3.03
N THR A 88 3.50 1.99 3.98
CA THR A 88 3.99 2.11 5.36
C THR A 88 2.85 2.24 6.35
N ASN A 89 3.11 1.93 7.62
CA ASN A 89 2.18 2.24 8.72
C ASN A 89 2.30 3.70 9.22
N GLY A 90 3.27 4.47 8.70
CA GLY A 90 3.43 5.89 8.97
C GLY A 90 4.07 6.27 10.30
N ILE A 91 4.35 5.32 11.22
CA ILE A 91 4.83 5.61 12.59
C ILE A 91 6.14 6.39 12.60
N LEU A 92 7.07 6.01 11.73
CA LEU A 92 8.43 6.56 11.71
C LEU A 92 8.63 7.67 10.68
N LEU A 93 7.56 8.10 9.99
CA LEU A 93 7.63 9.20 9.06
C LEU A 93 7.76 10.54 9.80
N ASN A 94 8.67 11.36 9.35
CA ASN A 94 8.86 12.74 9.77
C ASN A 94 9.32 13.57 8.56
N GLU A 95 9.44 14.88 8.73
CA GLU A 95 9.78 15.80 7.66
C GLU A 95 11.15 15.52 7.03
N GLU A 96 12.16 15.20 7.83
CA GLU A 96 13.52 14.90 7.37
C GLU A 96 13.53 13.66 6.47
N ARG A 97 12.96 12.56 6.94
CA ARG A 97 12.91 11.31 6.19
C ARG A 97 12.13 11.42 4.89
N ILE A 98 10.97 12.08 4.93
CA ILE A 98 10.15 12.16 3.71
C ILE A 98 10.80 13.06 2.65
N LYS A 99 11.55 14.10 3.06
CA LYS A 99 12.39 14.88 2.14
C LYS A 99 13.46 14.03 1.51
N GLU A 100 14.22 13.28 2.32
CA GLU A 100 15.25 12.36 1.84
C GLU A 100 14.67 11.34 0.84
N TYR A 101 13.51 10.77 1.13
CA TYR A 101 12.85 9.81 0.24
C TYR A 101 12.38 10.44 -1.07
N ALA A 102 11.83 11.66 -1.01
CA ALA A 102 11.42 12.41 -2.19
C ALA A 102 12.65 12.75 -3.08
N GLU A 103 13.74 13.21 -2.49
CA GLU A 103 15.01 13.48 -3.19
C GLU A 103 15.61 12.20 -3.80
N ALA A 104 15.46 11.05 -3.14
CA ALA A 104 15.86 9.75 -3.68
C ALA A 104 14.97 9.26 -4.84
N GLY A 105 13.83 9.93 -5.11
CA GLY A 105 12.95 9.64 -6.24
C GLY A 105 11.64 8.96 -5.89
N LEU A 106 11.22 8.98 -4.62
CA LEU A 106 9.89 8.53 -4.20
C LEU A 106 8.81 9.46 -4.80
N THR A 107 7.78 8.89 -5.41
CA THR A 107 6.71 9.67 -6.06
C THR A 107 5.35 9.45 -5.40
N GLU A 108 5.20 8.42 -4.60
CA GLU A 108 3.93 8.06 -3.97
C GLU A 108 4.15 7.52 -2.55
N VAL A 109 3.30 7.90 -1.61
CA VAL A 109 3.23 7.32 -0.26
C VAL A 109 1.82 6.79 -0.02
N ALA A 110 1.73 5.55 0.45
CA ALA A 110 0.48 4.93 0.86
C ALA A 110 0.55 4.58 2.34
N ILE A 111 -0.11 5.36 3.19
CA ILE A 111 -0.16 5.11 4.63
C ILE A 111 -1.34 4.19 4.92
N SER A 112 -1.06 3.04 5.53
CA SER A 112 -2.08 2.04 5.88
C SER A 112 -2.64 2.32 7.28
N ILE A 113 -3.97 2.45 7.37
CA ILE A 113 -4.70 2.63 8.63
C ILE A 113 -5.91 1.69 8.66
N SER A 114 -6.35 1.27 9.85
CA SER A 114 -7.53 0.40 10.01
C SER A 114 -8.61 0.99 10.92
N SER A 115 -8.35 2.12 11.56
CA SER A 115 -9.31 2.77 12.44
C SER A 115 -9.21 4.30 12.40
N LEU A 116 -10.26 4.99 12.84
CA LEU A 116 -10.24 6.44 12.96
C LEU A 116 -9.18 6.92 13.96
N GLU A 117 -9.01 6.21 15.08
CA GLU A 117 -7.98 6.50 16.05
C GLU A 117 -6.58 6.41 15.43
N MET A 118 -6.33 5.36 14.66
CA MET A 118 -5.07 5.19 13.95
C MET A 118 -4.84 6.31 12.94
N TYR A 119 -5.90 6.75 12.22
CA TYR A 119 -5.79 7.92 11.34
C TYR A 119 -5.41 9.18 12.10
N MET A 120 -6.13 9.49 13.17
CA MET A 120 -5.85 10.69 13.97
C MET A 120 -4.42 10.69 14.51
N ALA A 121 -3.90 9.53 14.93
CA ALA A 121 -2.53 9.38 15.39
C ALA A 121 -1.47 9.49 14.26
N ARG A 122 -1.85 9.44 12.97
CA ARG A 122 -0.96 9.53 11.79
C ARG A 122 -1.25 10.74 10.89
N ARG A 123 -2.24 11.53 11.26
CA ARG A 123 -2.72 12.67 10.46
C ARG A 123 -1.61 13.67 10.16
N GLU A 124 -0.83 14.03 11.17
CA GLU A 124 0.30 14.96 11.01
C GLU A 124 1.34 14.42 10.04
N GLN A 125 1.75 13.16 10.21
CA GLN A 125 2.69 12.50 9.30
C GLN A 125 2.17 12.45 7.86
N ALA A 126 0.87 12.17 7.68
CA ALA A 126 0.25 12.17 6.36
C ALA A 126 0.29 13.55 5.70
N LEU A 127 -0.01 14.60 6.45
CA LEU A 127 0.05 15.98 5.95
C LEU A 127 1.49 16.40 5.60
N ILE A 128 2.46 16.02 6.41
CA ILE A 128 3.89 16.21 6.09
C ILE A 128 4.27 15.46 4.81
N CYS A 129 3.85 14.20 4.67
CA CYS A 129 4.12 13.44 3.44
C CYS A 129 3.55 14.15 2.22
N LYS A 130 2.30 14.60 2.27
CA LYS A 130 1.62 15.28 1.15
C LYS A 130 2.35 16.55 0.70
N LYS A 131 3.03 17.24 1.62
CA LYS A 131 3.82 18.45 1.32
C LYS A 131 5.00 18.17 0.38
N TYR A 132 5.67 17.01 0.55
CA TYR A 132 6.88 16.64 -0.20
C TYR A 132 6.63 15.60 -1.29
N VAL A 133 5.62 14.76 -1.10
CA VAL A 133 5.17 13.73 -2.05
C VAL A 133 3.67 13.93 -2.28
N PRO A 134 3.27 14.77 -3.28
CA PRO A 134 1.86 15.14 -3.51
C PRO A 134 0.92 13.94 -3.70
N ASN A 135 1.41 12.84 -4.27
CA ASN A 135 0.65 11.59 -4.42
C ASN A 135 0.61 10.77 -3.12
N THR A 136 0.43 11.44 -1.98
CA THR A 136 0.19 10.76 -0.70
C THR A 136 -1.28 10.36 -0.59
N ARG A 137 -1.51 9.06 -0.35
CA ARG A 137 -2.84 8.49 -0.14
C ARG A 137 -2.93 7.70 1.16
N ILE A 138 -4.16 7.42 1.56
CA ILE A 138 -4.46 6.56 2.70
C ILE A 138 -5.04 5.24 2.19
N ASN A 139 -4.44 4.12 2.59
CA ASN A 139 -4.99 2.79 2.37
C ASN A 139 -5.77 2.36 3.60
N ILE A 140 -6.99 1.91 3.41
CA ILE A 140 -7.86 1.38 4.47
C ILE A 140 -8.14 -0.09 4.17
N PRO A 141 -7.36 -1.03 4.74
CA PRO A 141 -7.69 -2.45 4.66
C PRO A 141 -8.98 -2.70 5.42
N LYS A 142 -9.96 -3.36 4.79
CA LYS A 142 -11.22 -3.69 5.41
C LYS A 142 -11.03 -4.77 6.47
N CYS A 143 -11.42 -4.47 7.69
CA CYS A 143 -11.36 -5.36 8.84
C CYS A 143 -12.45 -4.96 9.85
N TRP A 144 -12.55 -5.64 10.97
CA TRP A 144 -13.57 -5.36 11.99
C TRP A 144 -13.53 -3.93 12.56
N GLU A 145 -12.38 -3.24 12.47
CA GLU A 145 -12.23 -1.83 12.86
C GLU A 145 -12.60 -0.85 11.74
N SER A 146 -12.63 -1.30 10.48
CA SER A 146 -12.89 -0.49 9.29
C SER A 146 -14.03 -1.08 8.44
N THR A 147 -15.16 -1.39 9.07
CA THR A 147 -16.38 -1.86 8.41
C THR A 147 -17.61 -1.09 8.89
N GLY A 148 -18.70 -1.11 8.13
CA GLY A 148 -19.95 -0.41 8.46
C GLY A 148 -19.73 1.09 8.72
N ASP A 149 -20.38 1.61 9.75
CA ASP A 149 -20.29 3.04 10.12
C ASP A 149 -18.88 3.48 10.51
N LYS A 150 -18.05 2.57 11.01
CA LYS A 150 -16.65 2.86 11.32
C LYS A 150 -15.88 3.24 10.06
N LEU A 151 -16.06 2.48 8.98
CA LEU A 151 -15.44 2.78 7.68
C LEU A 151 -15.90 4.13 7.14
N VAL A 152 -17.20 4.43 7.23
CA VAL A 152 -17.75 5.74 6.81
C VAL A 152 -17.10 6.89 7.57
N ASN A 153 -16.93 6.75 8.89
CA ASN A 153 -16.31 7.79 9.72
C ASN A 153 -14.83 7.98 9.37
N ILE A 154 -14.08 6.90 9.10
CA ILE A 154 -12.69 6.99 8.65
C ILE A 154 -12.63 7.70 7.30
N LEU A 155 -13.46 7.27 6.32
CA LEU A 155 -13.51 7.86 4.98
C LEU A 155 -13.77 9.36 5.04
N LYS A 156 -14.82 9.79 5.76
CA LYS A 156 -15.15 11.20 5.90
C LYS A 156 -13.98 12.02 6.48
N ALA A 157 -13.37 11.54 7.55
CA ALA A 157 -12.24 12.23 8.18
C ALA A 157 -11.04 12.39 7.23
N VAL A 158 -10.70 11.33 6.50
CA VAL A 158 -9.56 11.33 5.57
C VAL A 158 -9.83 12.18 4.32
N LEU A 159 -11.04 12.06 3.75
CA LEU A 159 -11.42 12.78 2.54
C LEU A 159 -11.50 14.29 2.77
N VAL A 160 -12.01 14.74 3.92
CA VAL A 160 -12.06 16.16 4.30
C VAL A 160 -10.66 16.77 4.42
N ASP A 161 -9.65 15.99 4.84
CA ASP A 161 -8.24 16.43 4.81
C ASP A 161 -7.63 16.45 3.39
N GLY A 162 -8.43 16.09 2.37
CA GLY A 162 -8.07 16.14 0.96
C GLY A 162 -7.14 15.03 0.50
N PHE A 163 -7.09 13.89 1.20
CA PHE A 163 -6.35 12.72 0.73
C PHE A 163 -7.19 11.89 -0.23
N TYR A 164 -6.53 11.30 -1.22
CA TYR A 164 -7.10 10.17 -1.93
C TYR A 164 -7.07 8.94 -1.03
N VAL A 165 -8.15 8.18 -1.03
CA VAL A 165 -8.28 6.96 -0.22
C VAL A 165 -8.40 5.76 -1.12
N VAL A 166 -7.73 4.67 -0.76
CA VAL A 166 -7.97 3.35 -1.33
C VAL A 166 -8.49 2.42 -0.25
N VAL A 167 -9.74 2.02 -0.35
CA VAL A 167 -10.31 0.96 0.49
C VAL A 167 -9.93 -0.37 -0.13
N CYS A 168 -9.20 -1.19 0.61
CA CYS A 168 -8.84 -2.54 0.20
C CYS A 168 -9.83 -3.52 0.81
N GLU A 169 -10.66 -4.17 -0.01
CA GLU A 169 -11.58 -5.20 0.45
C GLU A 169 -10.83 -6.35 1.13
N ASP A 170 -11.50 -7.04 2.03
CA ASP A 170 -10.93 -8.20 2.70
C ASP A 170 -10.76 -9.35 1.71
N LEU A 171 -9.52 -9.67 1.37
CA LEU A 171 -9.17 -10.74 0.44
C LEU A 171 -9.72 -12.10 0.86
N MET A 172 -10.05 -12.27 2.12
CA MET A 172 -10.61 -13.52 2.67
C MET A 172 -12.15 -13.51 2.72
N GLY A 173 -12.80 -12.44 2.28
CA GLY A 173 -14.26 -12.32 2.24
C GLY A 173 -14.96 -12.34 3.61
N ARG A 174 -14.23 -12.12 4.70
CA ARG A 174 -14.76 -12.25 6.08
C ARG A 174 -15.73 -11.14 6.47
N TYR A 175 -15.64 -9.97 5.83
CA TYR A 175 -16.39 -8.77 6.19
C TYR A 175 -17.45 -8.37 5.16
N GLY A 176 -17.71 -9.25 4.17
CA GLY A 176 -18.70 -9.02 3.13
C GLY A 176 -18.38 -7.81 2.23
N GLU A 177 -19.24 -7.54 1.28
CA GLU A 177 -19.15 -6.33 0.46
C GLU A 177 -19.66 -5.12 1.24
N PHE A 178 -19.14 -3.93 0.92
CA PHE A 178 -19.60 -2.68 1.49
C PHE A 178 -20.42 -1.92 0.45
N ASP A 179 -21.65 -1.60 0.80
CA ASP A 179 -22.52 -0.77 -0.05
C ASP A 179 -22.21 0.72 0.20
N PHE A 180 -21.38 1.29 -0.67
CA PHE A 180 -21.00 2.70 -0.60
C PHE A 180 -22.14 3.64 -1.02
N GLU A 181 -23.12 3.16 -1.79
CA GLU A 181 -24.25 3.98 -2.23
C GLU A 181 -25.26 4.15 -1.10
N GLU A 182 -25.49 3.10 -0.31
CA GLU A 182 -26.40 3.15 0.84
C GLU A 182 -25.77 3.82 2.07
N LYS A 183 -24.54 3.42 2.44
CA LYS A 183 -23.90 3.83 3.69
C LYS A 183 -23.16 5.16 3.62
N LEU A 184 -22.55 5.45 2.50
CA LEU A 184 -21.96 6.73 2.16
C LEU A 184 -22.54 7.12 0.80
N PRO A 185 -23.40 8.13 0.67
CA PRO A 185 -24.02 8.47 -0.61
C PRO A 185 -22.96 8.95 -1.62
N ALA A 186 -22.24 7.96 -2.14
CA ALA A 186 -21.15 8.11 -3.10
C ALA A 186 -21.58 7.51 -4.45
N THR A 187 -21.23 8.17 -5.53
CA THR A 187 -21.52 7.72 -6.88
C THR A 187 -20.33 6.99 -7.47
N LYS A 188 -20.53 5.77 -7.93
CA LYS A 188 -19.54 5.02 -8.70
C LYS A 188 -19.34 5.68 -10.06
N ILE A 189 -18.11 6.09 -10.37
CA ILE A 189 -17.78 6.84 -11.60
C ILE A 189 -16.93 6.04 -12.58
N LYS A 190 -16.21 5.03 -12.10
CA LYS A 190 -15.30 4.25 -12.93
C LYS A 190 -15.22 2.82 -12.45
N ASP A 191 -15.12 1.93 -13.42
CA ASP A 191 -14.77 0.52 -13.25
C ASP A 191 -13.64 0.23 -14.24
N ASP A 192 -12.46 -0.15 -13.75
CA ASP A 192 -11.32 -0.43 -14.63
C ASP A 192 -11.37 -1.86 -15.22
N GLY A 193 -12.37 -2.64 -14.87
CA GLY A 193 -12.50 -4.04 -15.28
C GLY A 193 -11.56 -5.01 -14.54
N HIS A 194 -10.78 -4.51 -13.58
CA HIS A 194 -9.81 -5.27 -12.78
C HIS A 194 -10.11 -5.23 -11.27
N ASN A 195 -11.40 -5.16 -10.92
CA ASN A 195 -11.88 -5.05 -9.53
C ASN A 195 -11.41 -3.78 -8.79
N PHE A 196 -11.12 -2.72 -9.51
CA PHE A 196 -10.87 -1.41 -8.94
C PHE A 196 -11.97 -0.44 -9.39
N PHE A 197 -12.59 0.22 -8.41
CA PHE A 197 -13.72 1.11 -8.61
C PHE A 197 -13.42 2.46 -8.03
N ASP A 198 -13.65 3.53 -8.79
CA ASP A 198 -13.61 4.90 -8.29
C ASP A 198 -15.01 5.39 -7.94
N TYR A 199 -15.11 6.10 -6.83
CA TYR A 199 -16.32 6.72 -6.30
C TYR A 199 -16.09 8.21 -6.05
N ILE A 200 -17.15 9.00 -6.20
CA ILE A 200 -17.22 10.39 -5.73
C ILE A 200 -18.22 10.48 -4.58
N TRP A 201 -17.77 11.05 -3.48
CA TRP A 201 -18.60 11.47 -2.37
C TRP A 201 -18.62 12.99 -2.31
N LYS A 202 -19.82 13.59 -2.30
CA LYS A 202 -20.01 15.03 -2.10
C LYS A 202 -20.26 15.29 -0.61
N ASP A 203 -19.38 16.05 0.02
CA ASP A 203 -19.55 16.44 1.42
C ASP A 203 -20.80 17.32 1.56
N PRO A 204 -21.81 16.91 2.34
CA PRO A 204 -23.07 17.66 2.48
C PRO A 204 -22.90 19.00 3.19
N ASN A 205 -21.81 19.21 3.96
CA ASN A 205 -21.57 20.43 4.71
C ASN A 205 -20.85 21.49 3.85
N THR A 206 -19.95 21.08 2.98
CA THR A 206 -19.11 22.00 2.19
C THR A 206 -19.49 22.02 0.72
N GLY A 207 -20.19 20.99 0.23
CA GLY A 207 -20.48 20.78 -1.19
C GLY A 207 -19.27 20.33 -2.02
N ILE A 208 -18.12 20.12 -1.40
CA ILE A 208 -16.89 19.67 -2.07
C ILE A 208 -17.02 18.19 -2.46
N GLU A 209 -16.57 17.88 -3.66
CA GLU A 209 -16.50 16.50 -4.16
C GLU A 209 -15.14 15.90 -3.84
N HIS A 210 -15.17 14.69 -3.27
CA HIS A 210 -13.99 13.91 -2.90
C HIS A 210 -14.00 12.57 -3.61
N GLN A 211 -12.87 12.22 -4.22
CA GLN A 211 -12.72 10.94 -4.91
C GLN A 211 -11.99 9.92 -4.03
N PHE A 212 -12.45 8.67 -4.08
CA PHE A 212 -11.77 7.53 -3.45
C PHE A 212 -11.91 6.27 -4.31
N GLY A 213 -10.96 5.36 -4.15
CA GLY A 213 -10.95 4.08 -4.85
C GLY A 213 -11.32 2.93 -3.91
N VAL A 214 -11.94 1.91 -4.47
CA VAL A 214 -12.21 0.64 -3.80
C VAL A 214 -11.56 -0.47 -4.59
N PHE A 215 -10.70 -1.23 -3.94
CA PHE A 215 -10.10 -2.42 -4.49
C PHE A 215 -10.95 -3.61 -4.02
N GLY A 216 -11.75 -4.15 -4.93
CA GLY A 216 -12.68 -5.23 -4.63
C GLY A 216 -12.00 -6.57 -4.38
N HIS A 217 -12.81 -7.57 -4.09
CA HIS A 217 -12.34 -8.93 -3.87
C HIS A 217 -11.62 -9.46 -5.11
N TYR A 218 -10.36 -9.84 -4.94
CA TYR A 218 -9.47 -10.17 -6.05
C TYR A 218 -9.62 -11.65 -6.43
N SER A 219 -10.19 -11.91 -7.60
CA SER A 219 -10.27 -13.26 -8.18
C SER A 219 -9.09 -13.53 -9.12
N GLY A 220 -7.87 -13.39 -8.63
CA GLY A 220 -6.65 -13.66 -9.39
C GLY A 220 -5.72 -12.45 -9.45
N TYR A 221 -4.50 -12.64 -8.99
CA TYR A 221 -3.42 -11.69 -9.18
C TYR A 221 -2.96 -11.75 -10.64
N ASP A 222 -3.00 -10.64 -11.33
CA ASP A 222 -2.36 -10.53 -12.64
C ASP A 222 -0.87 -10.84 -12.51
N ASP A 223 -0.34 -11.57 -13.49
CA ASP A 223 1.08 -11.90 -13.63
C ASP A 223 1.93 -10.66 -13.98
N THR A 224 1.74 -9.58 -13.22
CA THR A 224 2.25 -8.25 -13.54
C THR A 224 3.39 -7.81 -12.63
N ASP A 225 3.66 -8.55 -11.56
CA ASP A 225 4.64 -8.20 -10.54
C ASP A 225 5.88 -9.10 -10.57
N ILE A 226 7.05 -8.49 -10.42
CA ILE A 226 8.27 -9.18 -9.97
C ILE A 226 8.46 -8.86 -8.49
N VAL A 227 8.32 -9.87 -7.64
CA VAL A 227 8.46 -9.73 -6.18
C VAL A 227 9.88 -10.06 -5.78
N ILE A 228 10.58 -9.10 -5.20
CA ILE A 228 11.97 -9.23 -4.72
C ILE A 228 11.94 -9.19 -3.19
N THR A 229 12.45 -10.23 -2.54
CA THR A 229 12.33 -10.40 -1.09
C THR A 229 13.60 -10.97 -0.47
N PRO A 230 13.77 -10.88 0.86
CA PRO A 230 14.84 -11.60 1.56
C PRO A 230 14.80 -13.12 1.34
N LEU A 231 13.60 -13.69 1.13
CA LEU A 231 13.39 -15.13 0.97
C LEU A 231 13.69 -15.63 -0.45
N GLY A 232 13.66 -14.76 -1.44
CA GLY A 232 13.85 -15.11 -2.86
C GLY A 232 13.15 -14.13 -3.77
N ASN A 233 13.20 -14.43 -5.07
CA ASN A 233 12.48 -13.68 -6.09
C ASN A 233 11.33 -14.52 -6.63
N PHE A 234 10.18 -13.91 -6.82
CA PHE A 234 8.97 -14.56 -7.28
C PHE A 234 8.42 -13.82 -8.49
N CYS A 235 7.92 -14.56 -9.47
CA CYS A 235 7.32 -13.99 -10.68
C CYS A 235 5.85 -13.57 -10.47
N LYS A 236 5.27 -13.94 -9.33
CA LYS A 236 3.87 -13.66 -8.95
C LYS A 236 3.78 -13.37 -7.47
N TRP A 237 2.86 -12.49 -7.10
CA TRP A 237 2.54 -12.25 -5.69
C TRP A 237 2.04 -13.51 -4.97
N GLU A 238 1.23 -14.31 -5.65
CA GLU A 238 0.74 -15.59 -5.16
C GLU A 238 1.88 -16.55 -4.72
N GLN A 239 2.95 -16.65 -5.53
CA GLN A 239 4.10 -17.50 -5.18
C GLN A 239 4.77 -17.03 -3.90
N TYR A 240 4.86 -15.70 -3.69
CA TYR A 240 5.38 -15.15 -2.46
C TYR A 240 4.46 -15.45 -1.27
N CYS A 241 3.14 -15.27 -1.41
CA CYS A 241 2.18 -15.59 -0.37
C CYS A 241 2.28 -17.05 0.08
N LYS A 242 2.39 -17.99 -0.87
CA LYS A 242 2.64 -19.40 -0.57
C LYS A 242 3.95 -19.63 0.19
N ALA A 243 5.03 -18.95 -0.21
CA ALA A 243 6.34 -19.07 0.42
C ALA A 243 6.34 -18.60 1.88
N VAL A 244 5.57 -17.55 2.21
CA VAL A 244 5.36 -17.10 3.60
C VAL A 244 4.26 -17.87 4.33
N GLY A 245 3.63 -18.85 3.64
CA GLY A 245 2.66 -19.77 4.19
C GLY A 245 1.27 -19.19 4.38
N ASN A 246 0.93 -18.23 3.55
CA ASN A 246 -0.39 -17.65 3.49
C ASN A 246 -1.15 -18.19 2.27
N ASP A 247 -1.50 -19.49 2.32
CA ASP A 247 -2.22 -20.16 1.23
C ASP A 247 -3.65 -19.63 1.05
N GLN A 248 -4.15 -18.83 1.99
CA GLN A 248 -5.50 -18.26 1.94
C GLN A 248 -5.58 -16.94 1.16
N LEU A 249 -4.43 -16.33 0.84
CA LEU A 249 -4.33 -15.13 0.00
C LEU A 249 -4.00 -15.46 -1.47
N CYS A 250 -4.04 -16.74 -1.82
CA CYS A 250 -3.67 -17.23 -3.16
C CYS A 250 -4.86 -17.79 -3.90
#